data_75af5244a5c6a02a0baa9dcd402ed53e
#
_entry.id   75af5244a5c6a02a0baa9dcd402ed53e
#
_cell.length_a   1.000
_cell.length_b   1.000
_cell.length_c   1.000
_cell.angle_alpha   90.00
_cell.angle_beta   90.00
_cell.angle_gamma   90.00
#
_symmetry.space_group_name_H-M   'P 1'
#
loop_
_entity.id
_entity.type
_entity.pdbx_description
1 polymer ?
#
loop_
_entity_poly.entity_id
_entity_poly.type
_entity_poly.pdbx_seq_one_letter_code
_entity_poly.pdbx_strand_id
1 'polypeptide(L)'
;MTLEELRQSFADENHPANKNPERPDFFRELCQESRRIEMELNSVYHTPEEIVEIMSRLTRRKVDSTFRLFPPFTADFGKNIVFGKNVFVNAGCRFQDQGGITIGDGVLIGHNVVLATATHDLAPSKSRKLHYKPIVIRDNAWIGSNSVILQGVTVGEWSVVAAGAVVVRDVEPYTVVGGVPAKFIRKVDNDVEAGTPVDYFAGHI
;
A
#
# COMPACT_ATOMS: atom_id res chain seq x y z
N MET A 1 -12.17 -22.60 0.16
CA MET A 1 -11.48 -21.49 0.87
C MET A 1 -12.10 -20.16 0.48
N THR A 2 -12.27 -19.25 1.42
CA THR A 2 -12.77 -17.88 1.17
C THR A 2 -11.61 -16.90 1.03
N LEU A 3 -11.88 -15.71 0.45
CA LEU A 3 -10.89 -14.64 0.35
C LEU A 3 -10.46 -14.14 1.74
N GLU A 4 -11.38 -14.11 2.71
CA GLU A 4 -11.07 -13.66 4.06
C GLU A 4 -10.17 -14.66 4.81
N GLU A 5 -10.44 -15.95 4.69
CA GLU A 5 -9.52 -16.98 5.22
C GLU A 5 -8.12 -16.89 4.61
N LEU A 6 -8.04 -16.58 3.31
CA LEU A 6 -6.76 -16.37 2.65
C LEU A 6 -6.02 -15.14 3.19
N ARG A 7 -6.71 -14.00 3.36
CA ARG A 7 -6.12 -12.79 3.96
C ARG A 7 -5.59 -13.05 5.37
N GLN A 8 -6.39 -13.70 6.21
CA GLN A 8 -5.98 -14.05 7.58
C GLN A 8 -4.79 -14.99 7.61
N SER A 9 -4.68 -15.89 6.62
CA SER A 9 -3.56 -16.84 6.53
C SER A 9 -2.21 -16.18 6.25
N PHE A 10 -2.17 -14.97 5.71
CA PHE A 10 -0.93 -14.19 5.59
C PHE A 10 -0.53 -13.53 6.91
N ALA A 11 -1.50 -13.14 7.72
CA ALA A 11 -1.25 -12.46 9.00
C ALA A 11 -0.87 -13.43 10.12
N ASP A 12 -1.30 -14.69 10.04
CA ASP A 12 -1.05 -15.72 11.04
C ASP A 12 -0.48 -16.99 10.38
N GLU A 13 0.81 -17.27 10.64
CA GLU A 13 1.50 -18.47 10.13
C GLU A 13 0.81 -19.79 10.56
N ASN A 14 0.08 -19.79 11.68
CA ASN A 14 -0.62 -20.95 12.22
C ASN A 14 -2.07 -21.07 11.75
N HIS A 15 -2.55 -20.11 10.95
CA HIS A 15 -3.94 -20.12 10.48
C HIS A 15 -4.27 -21.43 9.73
N PRO A 16 -5.42 -22.09 10.00
CA PRO A 16 -5.78 -23.37 9.39
C PRO A 16 -5.75 -23.38 7.87
N ALA A 17 -6.08 -22.25 7.24
CA ALA A 17 -6.04 -22.09 5.78
C ALA A 17 -4.63 -22.33 5.19
N ASN A 18 -3.55 -22.17 5.96
CA ASN A 18 -2.18 -22.45 5.50
C ASN A 18 -1.95 -23.96 5.25
N LYS A 19 -2.79 -24.83 5.80
CA LYS A 19 -2.78 -26.29 5.59
C LYS A 19 -3.80 -26.74 4.56
N ASN A 20 -4.63 -25.84 4.03
CA ASN A 20 -5.63 -26.18 3.02
C ASN A 20 -4.94 -26.49 1.68
N PRO A 21 -5.13 -27.70 1.09
CA PRO A 21 -4.50 -28.07 -0.17
C PRO A 21 -4.93 -27.20 -1.37
N GLU A 22 -6.11 -26.59 -1.30
CA GLU A 22 -6.62 -25.69 -2.36
C GLU A 22 -5.99 -24.28 -2.32
N ARG A 23 -5.34 -23.91 -1.20
CA ARG A 23 -4.83 -22.55 -0.99
C ARG A 23 -3.87 -22.06 -2.09
N PRO A 24 -2.89 -22.86 -2.57
CA PRO A 24 -1.98 -22.40 -3.60
C PRO A 24 -2.66 -22.07 -4.92
N ASP A 25 -3.63 -22.88 -5.33
CA ASP A 25 -4.36 -22.67 -6.58
C ASP A 25 -5.31 -21.49 -6.48
N PHE A 26 -6.06 -21.40 -5.39
CA PHE A 26 -6.94 -20.27 -5.12
C PHE A 26 -6.18 -18.93 -5.09
N PHE A 27 -5.04 -18.88 -4.41
CA PHE A 27 -4.18 -17.70 -4.40
C PHE A 27 -3.67 -17.36 -5.81
N ARG A 28 -3.21 -18.35 -6.57
CA ARG A 28 -2.73 -18.17 -7.94
C ARG A 28 -3.81 -17.61 -8.86
N GLU A 29 -5.03 -18.11 -8.79
CA GLU A 29 -6.17 -17.60 -9.56
C GLU A 29 -6.45 -16.12 -9.25
N LEU A 30 -6.44 -15.73 -7.98
CA LEU A 30 -6.64 -14.36 -7.57
C LEU A 30 -5.50 -13.43 -8.04
N CYS A 31 -4.25 -13.90 -8.02
CA CYS A 31 -3.13 -13.15 -8.60
C CYS A 31 -3.26 -13.00 -10.13
N GLN A 32 -3.73 -14.02 -10.84
CA GLN A 32 -3.99 -13.92 -12.28
C GLN A 32 -5.13 -12.95 -12.61
N GLU A 33 -6.18 -12.92 -11.77
CA GLU A 33 -7.24 -11.93 -11.87
C GLU A 33 -6.67 -10.51 -11.70
N SER A 34 -5.84 -10.28 -10.67
CA SER A 34 -5.19 -8.98 -10.45
C SER A 34 -4.38 -8.53 -11.65
N ARG A 35 -3.57 -9.40 -12.22
CA ARG A 35 -2.78 -9.08 -13.41
C ARG A 35 -3.62 -8.68 -14.61
N ARG A 36 -4.77 -9.33 -14.84
CA ARG A 36 -5.69 -8.93 -15.93
C ARG A 36 -6.24 -7.53 -15.69
N ILE A 37 -6.63 -7.22 -14.44
CA ILE A 37 -7.14 -5.90 -14.07
C ILE A 37 -6.02 -4.84 -14.20
N GLU A 38 -4.80 -5.15 -13.80
CA GLU A 38 -3.64 -4.26 -13.96
C GLU A 38 -3.29 -3.99 -15.41
N MET A 39 -3.38 -5.01 -16.26
CA MET A 39 -3.16 -4.81 -17.70
C MET A 39 -4.24 -3.91 -18.31
N GLU A 40 -5.50 -4.05 -17.91
CA GLU A 40 -6.57 -3.13 -18.28
C GLU A 40 -6.24 -1.70 -17.81
N LEU A 41 -5.94 -1.51 -16.53
CA LEU A 41 -5.60 -0.22 -15.93
C LEU A 41 -4.44 0.50 -16.63
N ASN A 42 -3.42 -0.26 -17.03
CA ASN A 42 -2.13 0.30 -17.46
C ASN A 42 -1.97 0.44 -18.97
N SER A 43 -2.88 -0.11 -19.78
CA SER A 43 -2.69 -0.20 -21.24
C SER A 43 -3.47 0.82 -22.06
N VAL A 44 -4.49 1.44 -21.49
CA VAL A 44 -5.34 2.43 -22.16
C VAL A 44 -5.67 3.60 -21.21
N TYR A 45 -6.15 4.70 -21.78
CA TYR A 45 -6.63 5.83 -20.98
C TYR A 45 -7.93 5.47 -20.25
N HIS A 46 -8.04 5.90 -18.99
CA HIS A 46 -9.22 5.81 -18.15
C HIS A 46 -9.56 7.15 -17.52
N THR A 47 -10.85 7.43 -17.39
CA THR A 47 -11.30 8.58 -16.58
C THR A 47 -11.06 8.33 -15.09
N PRO A 48 -11.06 9.37 -14.25
CA PRO A 48 -10.94 9.19 -12.80
C PRO A 48 -11.99 8.23 -12.21
N GLU A 49 -13.21 8.26 -12.71
CA GLU A 49 -14.32 7.40 -12.27
C GLU A 49 -14.06 5.93 -12.66
N GLU A 50 -13.61 5.69 -13.89
CA GLU A 50 -13.23 4.34 -14.35
C GLU A 50 -12.07 3.78 -13.53
N ILE A 51 -11.08 4.60 -13.16
CA ILE A 51 -9.97 4.19 -12.28
C ILE A 51 -10.51 3.75 -10.91
N VAL A 52 -11.45 4.48 -10.31
CA VAL A 52 -12.09 4.09 -9.04
C VAL A 52 -12.80 2.74 -9.17
N GLU A 53 -13.50 2.49 -10.27
CA GLU A 53 -14.16 1.20 -10.53
C GLU A 53 -13.16 0.06 -10.71
N ILE A 54 -12.09 0.29 -11.48
CA ILE A 54 -11.02 -0.70 -11.70
C ILE A 54 -10.34 -1.04 -10.38
N MET A 55 -10.00 -0.05 -9.57
CA MET A 55 -9.36 -0.25 -8.27
C MET A 55 -10.31 -0.93 -7.27
N SER A 56 -11.61 -0.68 -7.36
CA SER A 56 -12.61 -1.39 -6.54
C SER A 56 -12.69 -2.88 -6.93
N ARG A 57 -12.59 -3.20 -8.21
CA ARG A 57 -12.48 -4.60 -8.69
C ARG A 57 -11.18 -5.26 -8.24
N LEU A 58 -10.05 -4.55 -8.37
CA LEU A 58 -8.73 -5.04 -7.97
C LEU A 58 -8.70 -5.41 -6.50
N THR A 59 -9.19 -4.52 -5.63
CA THR A 59 -9.15 -4.73 -4.17
C THR A 59 -10.30 -5.58 -3.65
N ARG A 60 -11.33 -5.83 -4.47
CA ARG A 60 -12.62 -6.42 -4.05
C ARG A 60 -13.22 -5.68 -2.86
N ARG A 61 -13.01 -4.37 -2.80
CA ARG A 61 -13.55 -3.44 -1.82
C ARG A 61 -14.00 -2.18 -2.55
N LYS A 62 -15.04 -1.53 -2.04
CA LYS A 62 -15.43 -0.22 -2.57
C LYS A 62 -14.33 0.80 -2.26
N VAL A 63 -13.73 1.36 -3.30
CA VAL A 63 -12.83 2.50 -3.22
C VAL A 63 -13.65 3.78 -3.26
N ASP A 64 -13.26 4.77 -2.44
CA ASP A 64 -13.97 6.04 -2.35
C ASP A 64 -13.86 6.84 -3.66
N SER A 65 -14.89 7.59 -4.03
CA SER A 65 -14.93 8.38 -5.27
C SER A 65 -13.91 9.53 -5.32
N THR A 66 -13.35 9.89 -4.18
CA THR A 66 -12.28 10.89 -4.07
C THR A 66 -10.88 10.34 -4.33
N PHE A 67 -10.74 9.02 -4.47
CA PHE A 67 -9.47 8.37 -4.79
C PHE A 67 -8.97 8.78 -6.19
N ARG A 68 -7.68 9.03 -6.30
CA ARG A 68 -7.01 9.34 -7.58
C ARG A 68 -5.75 8.51 -7.74
N LEU A 69 -5.51 8.05 -8.96
CA LEU A 69 -4.34 7.29 -9.32
C LEU A 69 -3.88 7.64 -10.73
N PHE A 70 -2.58 7.77 -10.92
CA PHE A 70 -1.97 7.86 -12.25
C PHE A 70 -1.28 6.54 -12.60
N PRO A 71 -1.71 5.83 -13.66
CA PRO A 71 -1.02 4.64 -14.15
C PRO A 71 0.41 4.95 -14.62
N PRO A 72 1.32 3.94 -14.65
CA PRO A 72 1.05 2.55 -14.30
C PRO A 72 1.07 2.29 -12.78
N PHE A 73 0.30 1.29 -12.36
CA PHE A 73 0.25 0.78 -11.00
C PHE A 73 0.27 -0.76 -11.03
N THR A 74 0.94 -1.40 -10.07
CA THR A 74 0.94 -2.85 -9.93
C THR A 74 0.80 -3.28 -8.48
N ALA A 75 0.14 -4.42 -8.28
CA ALA A 75 0.02 -5.08 -6.98
C ALA A 75 0.23 -6.60 -7.15
N ASP A 76 0.88 -7.26 -6.21
CA ASP A 76 1.13 -8.70 -6.31
C ASP A 76 -0.16 -9.53 -6.21
N PHE A 77 -1.03 -9.13 -5.27
CA PHE A 77 -2.29 -9.81 -4.97
C PHE A 77 -3.50 -8.88 -5.20
N GLY A 78 -3.37 -7.61 -4.86
CA GLY A 78 -4.37 -6.55 -5.02
C GLY A 78 -5.51 -6.61 -3.99
N LYS A 79 -5.82 -7.78 -3.44
CA LYS A 79 -6.99 -8.00 -2.58
C LYS A 79 -6.75 -7.68 -1.11
N ASN A 80 -5.50 -7.35 -0.73
CA ASN A 80 -5.19 -7.03 0.66
C ASN A 80 -4.77 -5.57 0.85
N ILE A 81 -5.34 -4.68 0.03
CA ILE A 81 -5.16 -3.23 0.09
C ILE A 81 -6.46 -2.59 0.54
N VAL A 82 -6.36 -1.63 1.46
CA VAL A 82 -7.45 -0.77 1.90
C VAL A 82 -7.03 0.68 1.69
N PHE A 83 -7.87 1.44 0.97
CA PHE A 83 -7.71 2.87 0.75
C PHE A 83 -8.74 3.66 1.55
N GLY A 84 -8.30 4.74 2.19
CA GLY A 84 -9.15 5.78 2.76
C GLY A 84 -9.69 6.73 1.70
N LYS A 85 -10.21 7.88 2.15
CA LYS A 85 -10.73 8.96 1.31
C LYS A 85 -9.61 9.92 0.91
N ASN A 86 -9.78 10.66 -0.19
CA ASN A 86 -8.84 11.67 -0.65
C ASN A 86 -7.39 11.14 -0.80
N VAL A 87 -7.23 9.86 -1.14
CA VAL A 87 -5.91 9.26 -1.37
C VAL A 87 -5.48 9.54 -2.80
N PHE A 88 -4.23 9.97 -2.96
CA PHE A 88 -3.59 10.11 -4.27
C PHE A 88 -2.39 9.18 -4.41
N VAL A 89 -2.35 8.40 -5.48
CA VAL A 89 -1.24 7.51 -5.83
C VAL A 89 -0.68 7.93 -7.19
N ASN A 90 0.58 8.35 -7.21
CA ASN A 90 1.25 8.74 -8.45
C ASN A 90 1.78 7.55 -9.25
N ALA A 91 2.17 7.79 -10.49
CA ALA A 91 2.56 6.75 -11.44
C ALA A 91 3.78 5.92 -11.00
N GLY A 92 3.79 4.66 -11.39
CA GLY A 92 4.91 3.74 -11.20
C GLY A 92 4.92 3.03 -9.85
N CYS A 93 3.91 3.20 -9.01
CA CYS A 93 3.87 2.57 -7.69
C CYS A 93 3.68 1.05 -7.77
N ARG A 94 4.33 0.32 -6.84
CA ARG A 94 4.30 -1.14 -6.76
C ARG A 94 4.00 -1.58 -5.34
N PHE A 95 2.90 -2.32 -5.17
CA PHE A 95 2.43 -2.76 -3.85
C PHE A 95 2.51 -4.29 -3.77
N GLN A 96 3.44 -4.79 -2.95
CA GLN A 96 3.48 -6.19 -2.57
C GLN A 96 2.60 -6.36 -1.33
N ASP A 97 1.33 -6.69 -1.55
CA ASP A 97 0.25 -6.49 -0.57
C ASP A 97 -0.20 -7.75 0.19
N GLN A 98 0.48 -8.88 0.04
CA GLN A 98 0.06 -10.12 0.72
C GLN A 98 -0.08 -9.95 2.24
N GLY A 99 0.86 -9.23 2.87
CA GLY A 99 0.84 -8.96 4.31
C GLY A 99 -0.18 -7.93 4.79
N GLY A 100 -0.85 -7.27 3.84
CA GLY A 100 -1.82 -6.21 4.09
C GLY A 100 -1.22 -4.80 4.01
N ILE A 101 -1.92 -3.91 3.30
CA ILE A 101 -1.58 -2.49 3.17
C ILE A 101 -2.83 -1.69 3.52
N THR A 102 -2.71 -0.84 4.53
CA THR A 102 -3.78 0.10 4.89
C THR A 102 -3.27 1.52 4.68
N ILE A 103 -4.02 2.29 3.89
CA ILE A 103 -3.72 3.68 3.57
C ILE A 103 -4.87 4.53 4.09
N GLY A 104 -4.56 5.47 4.98
CA GLY A 104 -5.50 6.37 5.62
C GLY A 104 -6.03 7.47 4.71
N ASP A 105 -6.84 8.35 5.27
CA ASP A 105 -7.45 9.46 4.56
C ASP A 105 -6.38 10.53 4.21
N GLY A 106 -6.52 11.19 3.06
CA GLY A 106 -5.66 12.30 2.66
C GLY A 106 -4.19 11.94 2.36
N VAL A 107 -3.85 10.68 2.24
CA VAL A 107 -2.47 10.23 1.98
C VAL A 107 -2.04 10.57 0.56
N LEU A 108 -0.84 11.14 0.43
CA LEU A 108 -0.19 11.41 -0.85
C LEU A 108 0.97 10.44 -1.09
N ILE A 109 0.93 9.69 -2.19
CA ILE A 109 1.99 8.76 -2.58
C ILE A 109 2.64 9.25 -3.88
N GLY A 110 3.93 9.55 -3.81
CA GLY A 110 4.74 10.01 -4.94
C GLY A 110 5.02 8.91 -5.97
N HIS A 111 5.71 9.27 -7.05
CA HIS A 111 6.05 8.34 -8.13
C HIS A 111 6.95 7.20 -7.67
N ASN A 112 6.78 6.03 -8.28
CA ASN A 112 7.66 4.86 -8.10
C ASN A 112 7.84 4.40 -6.64
N VAL A 113 6.85 4.62 -5.78
CA VAL A 113 6.90 4.13 -4.40
C VAL A 113 6.69 2.63 -4.37
N VAL A 114 7.48 1.94 -3.55
CA VAL A 114 7.37 0.51 -3.29
C VAL A 114 6.90 0.28 -1.86
N LEU A 115 5.79 -0.44 -1.70
CA LEU A 115 5.32 -0.94 -0.40
C LEU A 115 5.52 -2.46 -0.38
N ALA A 116 6.46 -2.95 0.45
CA ALA A 116 6.87 -4.36 0.47
C ALA A 116 6.47 -5.01 1.80
N THR A 117 5.37 -5.76 1.82
CA THR A 117 4.85 -6.43 3.03
C THR A 117 5.42 -7.82 3.28
N ALA A 118 6.29 -8.33 2.40
CA ALA A 118 6.86 -9.67 2.50
C ALA A 118 8.39 -9.66 2.53
N THR A 119 8.96 -10.64 3.20
CA THR A 119 10.40 -10.94 3.15
C THR A 119 10.63 -12.45 3.19
N HIS A 120 11.81 -12.88 2.75
CA HIS A 120 12.26 -14.25 2.89
C HIS A 120 13.01 -14.47 4.21
N ASP A 121 12.99 -15.71 4.72
CA ASP A 121 13.84 -16.10 5.83
C ASP A 121 15.31 -15.98 5.41
N LEU A 122 16.13 -15.45 6.31
CA LEU A 122 17.56 -15.23 6.03
C LEU A 122 18.41 -16.51 6.15
N ALA A 123 17.91 -17.54 6.84
CA ALA A 123 18.61 -18.81 6.94
C ALA A 123 18.58 -19.53 5.58
N PRO A 124 19.74 -19.92 5.00
CA PRO A 124 19.76 -20.55 3.66
C PRO A 124 18.87 -21.78 3.53
N SER A 125 18.77 -22.59 4.57
CA SER A 125 17.88 -23.77 4.60
C SER A 125 16.38 -23.44 4.61
N LYS A 126 16.02 -22.20 4.93
CA LYS A 126 14.63 -21.70 5.01
C LYS A 126 14.37 -20.55 4.06
N SER A 127 15.29 -20.20 3.17
CA SER A 127 15.24 -18.99 2.33
C SER A 127 14.00 -18.89 1.44
N ARG A 128 13.29 -20.00 1.20
CA ARG A 128 12.01 -20.00 0.46
C ARG A 128 10.79 -19.73 1.35
N LYS A 129 10.96 -19.73 2.69
CA LYS A 129 9.87 -19.36 3.60
C LYS A 129 9.67 -17.86 3.53
N LEU A 130 8.42 -17.46 3.31
CA LEU A 130 7.98 -16.06 3.31
C LEU A 130 7.42 -15.69 4.67
N HIS A 131 7.74 -14.48 5.10
CA HIS A 131 7.18 -13.83 6.27
C HIS A 131 6.46 -12.56 5.84
N TYR A 132 5.28 -12.32 6.38
CA TYR A 132 4.44 -11.20 6.01
C TYR A 132 4.18 -10.33 7.24
N LYS A 133 4.23 -9.01 7.07
CA LYS A 133 3.79 -8.05 8.08
C LYS A 133 3.09 -6.88 7.39
N PRO A 134 2.00 -6.37 7.96
CA PRO A 134 1.25 -5.29 7.35
C PRO A 134 2.06 -3.98 7.31
N ILE A 135 1.74 -3.14 6.32
CA ILE A 135 2.15 -1.74 6.26
C ILE A 135 0.92 -0.89 6.53
N VAL A 136 1.07 0.11 7.40
CA VAL A 136 0.02 1.07 7.71
C VAL A 136 0.54 2.48 7.43
N ILE A 137 -0.12 3.21 6.56
CA ILE A 137 0.13 4.62 6.31
C ILE A 137 -1.06 5.39 6.88
N ARG A 138 -0.81 6.20 7.92
CA ARG A 138 -1.83 6.95 8.62
C ARG A 138 -2.23 8.20 7.85
N ASP A 139 -3.30 8.83 8.32
CA ASP A 139 -3.95 9.94 7.65
C ASP A 139 -2.98 11.10 7.35
N ASN A 140 -3.17 11.71 6.18
CA ASN A 140 -2.42 12.88 5.73
C ASN A 140 -0.89 12.68 5.64
N ALA A 141 -0.38 11.46 5.67
CA ALA A 141 1.03 11.20 5.45
C ALA A 141 1.42 11.44 3.98
N TRP A 142 2.63 11.93 3.77
CA TRP A 142 3.20 12.11 2.44
C TRP A 142 4.39 11.18 2.22
N ILE A 143 4.27 10.31 1.24
CA ILE A 143 5.31 9.35 0.85
C ILE A 143 6.00 9.90 -0.41
N GLY A 144 7.23 10.37 -0.26
CA GLY A 144 8.03 10.95 -1.34
C GLY A 144 8.39 9.94 -2.42
N SER A 145 8.58 10.43 -3.65
CA SER A 145 8.87 9.61 -4.82
C SER A 145 10.12 8.73 -4.65
N ASN A 146 10.10 7.54 -5.26
CA ASN A 146 11.18 6.53 -5.21
C ASN A 146 11.51 6.02 -3.80
N SER A 147 10.64 6.20 -2.82
CA SER A 147 10.84 5.62 -1.49
C SER A 147 10.37 4.16 -1.43
N VAL A 148 10.90 3.45 -0.46
CA VAL A 148 10.56 2.04 -0.18
C VAL A 148 10.13 1.93 1.27
N ILE A 149 8.93 1.41 1.53
CA ILE A 149 8.46 1.11 2.88
C ILE A 149 8.49 -0.40 3.07
N LEU A 150 9.19 -0.86 4.10
CA LEU A 150 9.33 -2.28 4.37
C LEU A 150 8.21 -2.81 5.28
N GLN A 151 8.10 -4.11 5.31
CA GLN A 151 7.11 -4.86 6.08
C GLN A 151 7.05 -4.46 7.56
N GLY A 152 5.85 -4.39 8.09
CA GLY A 152 5.60 -4.11 9.51
C GLY A 152 5.73 -2.64 9.90
N VAL A 153 5.99 -1.75 8.94
CA VAL A 153 6.15 -0.32 9.20
C VAL A 153 4.79 0.37 9.30
N THR A 154 4.65 1.18 10.33
CA THR A 154 3.60 2.20 10.44
C THR A 154 4.19 3.59 10.18
N VAL A 155 3.68 4.29 9.19
CA VAL A 155 3.97 5.72 8.98
C VAL A 155 2.89 6.53 9.67
N GLY A 156 3.29 7.34 10.66
CA GLY A 156 2.39 8.14 11.48
C GLY A 156 1.67 9.24 10.68
N GLU A 157 0.57 9.71 11.23
CA GLU A 157 -0.22 10.78 10.64
C GLU A 157 0.61 12.05 10.40
N TRP A 158 0.34 12.78 9.33
CA TRP A 158 1.05 14.02 8.96
C TRP A 158 2.57 13.86 8.85
N SER A 159 3.07 12.63 8.74
CA SER A 159 4.50 12.39 8.54
C SER A 159 4.90 12.49 7.09
N VAL A 160 6.15 12.81 6.85
CA VAL A 160 6.73 12.91 5.51
C VAL A 160 7.89 11.92 5.40
N VAL A 161 7.79 11.02 4.45
CA VAL A 161 8.91 10.20 3.99
C VAL A 161 9.55 10.91 2.82
N ALA A 162 10.79 11.37 2.97
CA ALA A 162 11.52 12.08 1.92
C ALA A 162 11.77 11.16 0.71
N ALA A 163 11.85 11.77 -0.48
CA ALA A 163 12.10 11.04 -1.72
C ALA A 163 13.37 10.17 -1.63
N GLY A 164 13.33 8.97 -2.19
CA GLY A 164 14.43 8.01 -2.20
C GLY A 164 14.72 7.34 -0.85
N ALA A 165 13.92 7.55 0.16
CA ALA A 165 14.13 6.94 1.48
C ALA A 165 13.78 5.45 1.50
N VAL A 166 14.49 4.68 2.35
CA VAL A 166 14.14 3.29 2.68
C VAL A 166 13.74 3.20 4.14
N VAL A 167 12.43 3.07 4.39
CA VAL A 167 11.85 3.07 5.73
C VAL A 167 11.79 1.64 6.27
N VAL A 168 12.53 1.37 7.34
CA VAL A 168 12.70 0.05 7.96
C VAL A 168 12.13 -0.04 9.38
N ARG A 169 11.59 1.05 9.90
CA ARG A 169 11.00 1.20 11.25
C ARG A 169 9.86 2.18 11.21
N ASP A 170 9.00 2.10 12.19
CA ASP A 170 7.89 3.04 12.34
C ASP A 170 8.34 4.50 12.33
N VAL A 171 7.51 5.34 11.76
CA VAL A 171 7.67 6.80 11.71
C VAL A 171 6.65 7.42 12.64
N GLU A 172 7.14 8.17 13.61
CA GLU A 172 6.27 8.88 14.56
C GLU A 172 5.41 9.92 13.84
N PRO A 173 4.19 10.22 14.34
CA PRO A 173 3.38 11.29 13.79
C PRO A 173 4.13 12.63 13.70
N TYR A 174 3.76 13.45 12.71
CA TYR A 174 4.33 14.78 12.49
C TYR A 174 5.86 14.77 12.37
N THR A 175 6.40 13.80 11.64
CA THR A 175 7.86 13.59 11.54
C THR A 175 8.30 13.49 10.08
N VAL A 176 9.37 14.19 9.74
CA VAL A 176 10.07 14.03 8.46
C VAL A 176 11.22 13.04 8.65
N VAL A 177 11.22 11.98 7.84
CA VAL A 177 12.31 11.00 7.79
C VAL A 177 12.89 10.91 6.39
N GLY A 178 14.17 10.51 6.26
CA GLY A 178 14.83 10.36 4.95
C GLY A 178 16.13 9.59 5.02
N GLY A 179 16.63 9.17 3.88
CA GLY A 179 17.88 8.42 3.72
C GLY A 179 17.70 6.91 3.66
N VAL A 180 18.82 6.17 3.58
CA VAL A 180 18.91 4.71 3.46
C VAL A 180 19.89 4.18 4.51
N PRO A 181 19.41 3.55 5.61
CA PRO A 181 18.01 3.51 6.05
C PRO A 181 17.51 4.89 6.49
N ALA A 182 16.18 5.09 6.42
CA ALA A 182 15.55 6.35 6.80
C ALA A 182 15.81 6.69 8.29
N LYS A 183 16.15 7.96 8.53
CA LYS A 183 16.39 8.52 9.85
C LYS A 183 15.59 9.80 10.02
N PHE A 184 15.36 10.18 11.26
CA PHE A 184 14.74 11.46 11.63
C PHE A 184 15.51 12.63 11.01
N ILE A 185 14.78 13.57 10.41
CA ILE A 185 15.32 14.83 9.88
C ILE A 185 14.83 16.00 10.73
N ARG A 186 13.50 16.15 10.89
CA ARG A 186 12.87 17.21 11.69
C ARG A 186 11.43 16.85 12.02
N LYS A 187 10.79 17.61 12.88
CA LYS A 187 9.33 17.58 13.05
C LYS A 187 8.66 18.39 11.94
N VAL A 188 7.43 18.00 11.62
CA VAL A 188 6.52 18.80 10.79
C VAL A 188 5.92 19.89 11.69
N ASP A 189 5.92 21.12 11.21
CA ASP A 189 5.26 22.22 11.93
C ASP A 189 3.74 22.00 11.86
N ASN A 190 3.11 21.85 13.01
CA ASN A 190 1.68 21.65 13.08
C ASN A 190 0.97 23.01 13.11
N ASP A 191 0.59 23.52 11.95
CA ASP A 191 -0.15 24.76 11.75
C ASP A 191 -1.64 24.53 11.44
N VAL A 192 -2.08 23.26 11.45
CA VAL A 192 -3.45 22.86 11.15
C VAL A 192 -4.17 22.53 12.46
N GLU A 193 -5.33 23.13 12.68
CA GLU A 193 -6.22 22.73 13.79
C GLU A 193 -6.65 21.28 13.63
N ALA A 194 -6.61 20.51 14.71
CA ALA A 194 -6.97 19.11 14.72
C ALA A 194 -8.38 18.91 14.14
N GLY A 195 -8.48 18.08 13.10
CA GLY A 195 -9.75 17.76 12.43
C GLY A 195 -10.11 18.65 11.25
N THR A 196 -9.26 19.59 10.83
CA THR A 196 -9.47 20.36 9.61
C THR A 196 -9.27 19.43 8.39
N PRO A 197 -10.29 19.19 7.55
CA PRO A 197 -10.10 18.43 6.32
C PRO A 197 -9.19 19.19 5.37
N VAL A 198 -8.10 18.60 4.95
CA VAL A 198 -7.25 19.17 3.89
C VAL A 198 -7.65 18.53 2.58
N ASP A 199 -8.33 19.30 1.74
CA ASP A 199 -8.61 18.90 0.35
C ASP A 199 -7.45 19.35 -0.53
N TYR A 200 -6.51 18.44 -0.77
CA TYR A 200 -5.34 18.68 -1.64
C TYR A 200 -5.71 18.94 -3.11
N PHE A 201 -6.95 18.63 -3.50
CA PHE A 201 -7.41 18.73 -4.88
C PHE A 201 -8.44 19.84 -5.11
N ALA A 202 -8.83 20.58 -4.07
CA ALA A 202 -9.72 21.72 -4.19
C ALA A 202 -9.10 22.78 -5.13
N GLY A 203 -9.46 22.72 -6.41
CA GLY A 203 -9.10 23.71 -7.42
C GLY A 203 -7.84 23.43 -8.25
N HIS A 204 -7.24 22.23 -8.21
CA HIS A 204 -5.97 21.96 -8.91
C HIS A 204 -5.98 20.76 -9.88
N ILE A 205 -7.08 20.01 -10.02
CA ILE A 205 -7.23 18.95 -11.05
C ILE A 205 -8.65 18.92 -11.58
#